data_b4b500bd8ef1eed362ef0614f6a3cfcd
#
_entry.id   b4b500bd8ef1eed362ef0614f6a3cfcd
#
_cell.length_a   1.000
_cell.length_b   1.000
_cell.length_c   1.000
_cell.angle_alpha   90.00
_cell.angle_beta   90.00
_cell.angle_gamma   90.00
#
_symmetry.space_group_name_H-M   'P 1'
#
loop_
_entity.id
_entity.type
_entity.pdbx_description
1 polymer ?
#
loop_
_entity_poly.entity_id
_entity_poly.type
_entity_poly.pdbx_seq_one_letter_code
_entity_poly.pdbx_strand_id
1 'polypeptide(L)'
;MKNGLLLLIMSLGLFACRRDNVLEQNQWGAIFKKQGIDSACFELADNSHDQILLYNLHRCSQRYSPASTFKIINSLIALETNIAKDEKLVIPWDGQIRRESWNKDMNMREAFEVSCVPYYQELARRIGPTEMQRWIDTIRYGNKRIGGAIDQFWLNDTMQISPDEQVGLM
;
A
#
# COMPACT_ATOMS: atom_id res chain seq x y z
N MET A 1 -23.85 -25.27 -61.19
CA MET A 1 -23.72 -25.79 -59.81
C MET A 1 -22.97 -24.73 -59.02
N LYS A 2 -23.66 -23.97 -58.16
CA LYS A 2 -23.09 -22.86 -57.35
C LYS A 2 -22.87 -23.36 -55.94
N ASN A 3 -21.62 -23.47 -55.54
CA ASN A 3 -21.24 -23.84 -54.16
C ASN A 3 -21.31 -22.57 -53.28
N GLY A 4 -22.31 -22.48 -52.44
CA GLY A 4 -22.40 -21.44 -51.39
C GLY A 4 -21.54 -21.82 -50.18
N LEU A 5 -20.48 -21.07 -49.97
CA LEU A 5 -19.62 -21.18 -48.78
C LEU A 5 -20.34 -20.47 -47.62
N LEU A 6 -20.84 -21.23 -46.65
CA LEU A 6 -21.46 -20.73 -45.42
C LEU A 6 -20.37 -20.32 -44.44
N LEU A 7 -20.10 -19.00 -44.31
CA LEU A 7 -19.18 -18.49 -43.29
C LEU A 7 -19.88 -18.52 -41.90
N LEU A 8 -19.47 -19.43 -41.06
CA LEU A 8 -19.88 -19.49 -39.65
C LEU A 8 -19.07 -18.45 -38.85
N ILE A 9 -19.66 -17.28 -38.59
CA ILE A 9 -19.06 -16.28 -37.72
C ILE A 9 -19.26 -16.75 -36.27
N MET A 10 -18.20 -17.33 -35.69
CA MET A 10 -18.13 -17.61 -34.27
C MET A 10 -17.91 -16.29 -33.53
N SER A 11 -18.98 -15.70 -32.97
CA SER A 11 -18.89 -14.59 -32.02
C SER A 11 -18.25 -15.10 -30.74
N LEU A 12 -16.94 -14.86 -30.55
CA LEU A 12 -16.32 -14.96 -29.22
C LEU A 12 -16.93 -13.88 -28.33
N GLY A 13 -17.90 -14.27 -27.51
CA GLY A 13 -18.35 -13.47 -26.40
C GLY A 13 -17.19 -13.27 -25.45
N LEU A 14 -16.65 -12.05 -25.39
CA LEU A 14 -15.75 -11.61 -24.34
C LEU A 14 -16.56 -11.65 -23.03
N PHE A 15 -16.51 -12.76 -22.30
CA PHE A 15 -16.90 -12.81 -20.91
C PHE A 15 -15.93 -11.89 -20.15
N ALA A 16 -16.29 -10.62 -19.99
CA ALA A 16 -15.69 -9.78 -18.99
C ALA A 16 -15.87 -10.51 -17.65
N CYS A 17 -14.78 -11.00 -17.10
CA CYS A 17 -14.74 -11.60 -15.76
C CYS A 17 -15.11 -10.47 -14.79
N ARG A 18 -16.41 -10.30 -14.52
CA ARG A 18 -16.90 -9.45 -13.45
C ARG A 18 -16.47 -10.15 -12.17
N ARG A 19 -15.68 -9.49 -11.35
CA ARG A 19 -15.38 -10.02 -10.02
C ARG A 19 -16.67 -9.95 -9.21
N ASP A 20 -17.44 -11.02 -9.21
CA ASP A 20 -18.70 -11.11 -8.47
C ASP A 20 -18.51 -11.10 -6.94
N ASN A 21 -17.24 -11.08 -6.50
CA ASN A 21 -16.85 -11.06 -5.09
C ASN A 21 -16.65 -9.66 -4.50
N VAL A 22 -16.86 -8.59 -5.26
CA VAL A 22 -16.76 -7.20 -4.76
C VAL A 22 -18.18 -6.69 -4.43
N LEU A 23 -18.41 -6.43 -3.15
CA LEU A 23 -19.71 -6.02 -2.61
C LEU A 23 -19.67 -4.59 -2.08
N GLU A 24 -20.38 -3.67 -2.73
CA GLU A 24 -20.50 -2.29 -2.26
C GLU A 24 -21.44 -2.19 -1.06
N GLN A 25 -20.96 -1.56 0.00
CA GLN A 25 -21.66 -1.35 1.27
C GLN A 25 -22.04 0.13 1.45
N ASN A 26 -22.91 0.64 0.61
CA ASN A 26 -23.28 2.06 0.58
C ASN A 26 -23.87 2.55 1.91
N GLN A 27 -24.50 1.67 2.71
CA GLN A 27 -25.02 1.97 4.04
C GLN A 27 -23.91 2.38 5.05
N TRP A 28 -22.66 2.01 4.82
CA TRP A 28 -21.54 2.44 5.69
C TRP A 28 -21.28 3.95 5.62
N GLY A 29 -21.73 4.62 4.55
CA GLY A 29 -21.66 6.07 4.44
C GLY A 29 -22.37 6.81 5.58
N ALA A 30 -23.43 6.24 6.12
CA ALA A 30 -24.15 6.81 7.26
C ALA A 30 -23.29 6.85 8.54
N ILE A 31 -22.39 5.87 8.71
CA ILE A 31 -21.45 5.82 9.86
C ILE A 31 -20.49 7.00 9.78
N PHE A 32 -19.87 7.22 8.62
CA PHE A 32 -18.95 8.33 8.42
C PHE A 32 -19.63 9.68 8.59
N LYS A 33 -20.81 9.85 8.00
CA LYS A 33 -21.59 11.08 8.13
C LYS A 33 -21.95 11.40 9.58
N LYS A 34 -22.32 10.38 10.38
CA LYS A 34 -22.62 10.54 11.82
C LYS A 34 -21.40 11.05 12.60
N GLN A 35 -20.18 10.77 12.16
CA GLN A 35 -18.93 11.23 12.75
C GLN A 35 -18.43 12.57 12.16
N GLY A 36 -19.24 13.23 11.32
CA GLY A 36 -18.86 14.49 10.68
C GLY A 36 -17.79 14.32 9.59
N ILE A 37 -17.65 13.11 9.02
CA ILE A 37 -16.69 12.80 7.96
C ILE A 37 -17.42 12.81 6.62
N ASP A 38 -17.20 13.86 5.83
CA ASP A 38 -17.89 14.05 4.55
C ASP A 38 -17.27 13.27 3.40
N SER A 39 -15.98 12.90 3.52
CA SER A 39 -15.25 12.21 2.46
C SER A 39 -14.43 11.06 3.02
N ALA A 40 -14.92 9.83 2.82
CA ALA A 40 -14.28 8.61 3.28
C ALA A 40 -14.39 7.50 2.25
N CYS A 41 -13.55 6.48 2.38
CA CYS A 41 -13.74 5.15 1.82
C CYS A 41 -13.33 4.11 2.87
N PHE A 42 -13.80 2.91 2.68
CA PHE A 42 -13.43 1.76 3.50
C PHE A 42 -13.43 0.50 2.63
N GLU A 43 -12.44 -0.35 2.84
CA GLU A 43 -12.31 -1.61 2.13
C GLU A 43 -11.84 -2.69 3.09
N LEU A 44 -12.43 -3.86 2.98
CA LEU A 44 -12.14 -5.05 3.79
C LEU A 44 -12.08 -6.27 2.88
N ALA A 45 -10.93 -6.94 2.82
CA ALA A 45 -10.81 -8.25 2.24
C ALA A 45 -11.21 -9.32 3.27
N ASP A 46 -12.29 -10.04 2.98
CA ASP A 46 -12.71 -11.21 3.75
C ASP A 46 -12.21 -12.47 3.05
N ASN A 47 -11.02 -12.92 3.43
CA ASN A 47 -10.37 -14.09 2.85
C ASN A 47 -11.11 -15.41 3.16
N SER A 48 -11.96 -15.42 4.19
CA SER A 48 -12.73 -16.63 4.56
C SER A 48 -13.92 -16.85 3.62
N HIS A 49 -14.44 -15.80 2.99
CA HIS A 49 -15.54 -15.84 2.05
C HIS A 49 -15.15 -15.47 0.62
N ASP A 50 -13.86 -15.24 0.36
CA ASP A 50 -13.34 -14.73 -0.92
C ASP A 50 -14.11 -13.47 -1.40
N GLN A 51 -14.32 -12.52 -0.49
CA GLN A 51 -15.11 -11.30 -0.74
C GLN A 51 -14.32 -10.05 -0.40
N ILE A 52 -14.55 -9.00 -1.16
CA ILE A 52 -14.11 -7.63 -0.86
C ILE A 52 -15.35 -6.79 -0.58
N LEU A 53 -15.46 -6.31 0.66
CA LEU A 53 -16.51 -5.41 1.09
C LEU A 53 -15.96 -3.99 1.03
N LEU A 54 -16.63 -3.08 0.32
CA LEU A 54 -16.12 -1.73 0.19
C LEU A 54 -17.23 -0.66 0.25
N TYR A 55 -16.85 0.51 0.69
CA TYR A 55 -17.64 1.74 0.61
C TYR A 55 -16.89 2.78 -0.20
N ASN A 56 -17.55 3.40 -1.18
CA ASN A 56 -17.03 4.43 -2.07
C ASN A 56 -15.85 3.93 -2.93
N LEU A 57 -16.14 3.04 -3.87
CA LEU A 57 -15.20 2.46 -4.82
C LEU A 57 -14.34 3.54 -5.52
N HIS A 58 -14.96 4.64 -5.96
CA HIS A 58 -14.24 5.71 -6.63
C HIS A 58 -13.10 6.26 -5.76
N ARG A 59 -13.34 6.43 -4.44
CA ARG A 59 -12.30 6.92 -3.53
C ARG A 59 -11.30 5.83 -3.15
N CYS A 60 -11.72 4.56 -3.05
CA CYS A 60 -10.82 3.44 -2.82
C CYS A 60 -9.78 3.27 -3.95
N SER A 61 -10.12 3.63 -5.18
CA SER A 61 -9.22 3.55 -6.34
C SER A 61 -8.32 4.79 -6.51
N GLN A 62 -8.55 5.87 -5.77
CA GLN A 62 -7.69 7.05 -5.81
C GLN A 62 -6.40 6.83 -5.02
N ARG A 63 -5.27 7.27 -5.58
CA ARG A 63 -3.97 7.17 -4.93
C ARG A 63 -3.69 8.37 -4.03
N TYR A 64 -3.10 8.09 -2.87
CA TYR A 64 -2.69 9.04 -1.85
C TYR A 64 -1.27 8.72 -1.39
N SER A 65 -0.62 9.68 -0.72
CA SER A 65 0.65 9.41 -0.04
C SER A 65 0.45 8.29 0.99
N PRO A 66 1.26 7.22 0.98
CA PRO A 66 1.11 6.12 1.93
C PRO A 66 1.46 6.54 3.37
N ALA A 67 2.26 7.59 3.53
CA ALA A 67 2.70 8.05 4.83
C ALA A 67 3.20 6.88 5.71
N SER A 68 2.68 6.75 6.93
CA SER A 68 3.14 5.71 7.87
C SER A 68 2.79 4.28 7.48
N THR A 69 1.86 4.04 6.54
CA THR A 69 1.59 2.67 6.06
C THR A 69 2.77 2.09 5.28
N PHE A 70 3.59 2.96 4.66
CA PHE A 70 4.82 2.52 3.96
C PHE A 70 5.83 1.84 4.89
N LYS A 71 5.76 2.06 6.20
CA LYS A 71 6.65 1.40 7.16
C LYS A 71 6.54 -0.13 7.11
N ILE A 72 5.39 -0.68 6.76
CA ILE A 72 5.21 -2.13 6.56
C ILE A 72 6.16 -2.59 5.45
N ILE A 73 6.08 -1.96 4.29
CA ILE A 73 6.91 -2.33 3.13
C ILE A 73 8.39 -2.04 3.38
N ASN A 74 8.72 -0.90 4.00
CA ASN A 74 10.09 -0.55 4.36
C ASN A 74 10.72 -1.61 5.30
N SER A 75 9.96 -2.10 6.30
CA SER A 75 10.40 -3.19 7.18
C SER A 75 10.62 -4.48 6.42
N LEU A 76 9.68 -4.88 5.55
CA LEU A 76 9.81 -6.10 4.75
C LEU A 76 11.04 -6.05 3.83
N ILE A 77 11.27 -4.91 3.15
CA ILE A 77 12.45 -4.73 2.30
C ILE A 77 13.74 -4.82 3.13
N ALA A 78 13.79 -4.22 4.32
CA ALA A 78 14.95 -4.29 5.19
C ALA A 78 15.28 -5.73 5.63
N LEU A 79 14.26 -6.53 5.91
CA LEU A 79 14.41 -7.95 6.27
C LEU A 79 14.87 -8.76 5.05
N GLU A 80 14.25 -8.62 3.90
CA GLU A 80 14.58 -9.35 2.67
C GLU A 80 15.99 -9.02 2.13
N THR A 81 16.45 -7.78 2.35
CA THR A 81 17.81 -7.35 1.94
C THR A 81 18.88 -7.64 3.00
N ASN A 82 18.51 -8.25 4.12
CA ASN A 82 19.39 -8.48 5.28
C ASN A 82 20.02 -7.21 5.87
N ILE A 83 19.47 -6.04 5.59
CA ILE A 83 19.80 -4.79 6.31
C ILE A 83 19.35 -4.91 7.77
N ALA A 84 18.20 -5.53 7.99
CA ALA A 84 17.77 -6.02 9.30
C ALA A 84 17.72 -7.55 9.28
N LYS A 85 18.38 -8.21 10.22
CA LYS A 85 18.27 -9.68 10.36
C LYS A 85 16.93 -10.10 10.96
N ASP A 86 16.41 -9.27 11.83
CA ASP A 86 15.13 -9.44 12.52
C ASP A 86 14.62 -8.08 13.02
N GLU A 87 13.50 -8.08 13.74
CA GLU A 87 12.88 -6.89 14.30
C GLU A 87 13.69 -6.25 15.45
N LYS A 88 14.80 -6.84 15.86
CA LYS A 88 15.67 -6.35 16.96
C LYS A 88 16.76 -5.41 16.47
N LEU A 89 16.84 -5.11 15.17
CA LEU A 89 17.79 -4.12 14.67
C LEU A 89 17.61 -2.79 15.41
N VAL A 90 18.61 -2.41 16.20
CA VAL A 90 18.62 -1.12 16.88
C VAL A 90 19.21 -0.04 15.98
N ILE A 91 18.50 1.08 15.85
CA ILE A 91 19.01 2.32 15.26
C ILE A 91 19.12 3.34 16.38
N PRO A 92 20.34 3.88 16.63
CA PRO A 92 20.56 4.90 17.65
C PRO A 92 19.76 6.17 17.34
N TRP A 93 19.34 6.84 18.40
CA TRP A 93 18.75 8.17 18.30
C TRP A 93 19.79 9.19 17.80
N ASP A 94 19.38 10.05 16.90
CA ASP A 94 20.24 11.07 16.30
C ASP A 94 20.47 12.31 17.20
N GLY A 95 19.99 12.29 18.45
CA GLY A 95 20.12 13.37 19.41
C GLY A 95 19.17 14.55 19.17
N GLN A 96 18.36 14.54 18.12
CA GLN A 96 17.44 15.63 17.83
C GLN A 96 16.13 15.45 18.60
N ILE A 97 15.73 16.45 19.35
CA ILE A 97 14.49 16.43 20.12
C ILE A 97 13.29 16.59 19.16
N ARG A 98 12.41 15.60 19.19
CA ARG A 98 11.16 15.58 18.43
C ARG A 98 10.01 15.14 19.36
N ARG A 99 9.14 14.24 18.89
CA ARG A 99 8.13 13.59 19.71
C ARG A 99 8.82 12.77 20.82
N GLU A 100 8.38 12.90 22.07
CA GLU A 100 9.01 12.27 23.23
C GLU A 100 9.25 10.76 23.04
N SER A 101 8.26 10.05 22.50
CA SER A 101 8.35 8.61 22.23
C SER A 101 9.41 8.23 21.18
N TRP A 102 10.01 9.20 20.46
CA TRP A 102 11.04 8.98 19.43
C TRP A 102 12.45 9.31 19.89
N ASN A 103 12.61 9.98 21.05
CA ASN A 103 13.87 10.53 21.52
C ASN A 103 14.66 9.50 22.34
N LYS A 104 14.89 8.33 21.75
CA LYS A 104 15.69 7.24 22.33
C LYS A 104 16.16 6.28 21.25
N ASP A 105 17.19 5.50 21.55
CA ASP A 105 17.53 4.32 20.74
C ASP A 105 16.37 3.36 20.74
N MET A 106 16.05 2.76 19.59
CA MET A 106 14.96 1.79 19.51
C MET A 106 15.22 0.73 18.44
N ASN A 107 14.67 -0.44 18.65
CA ASN A 107 14.62 -1.49 17.65
C ASN A 107 13.43 -1.29 16.68
N MET A 108 13.38 -2.14 15.63
CA MET A 108 12.34 -2.02 14.59
C MET A 108 10.92 -2.21 15.16
N ARG A 109 10.74 -3.14 16.11
CA ARG A 109 9.44 -3.37 16.75
C ARG A 109 8.95 -2.12 17.48
N GLU A 110 9.78 -1.56 18.35
CA GLU A 110 9.46 -0.33 19.09
C GLU A 110 9.20 0.85 18.15
N ALA A 111 10.03 1.01 17.11
CA ALA A 111 9.87 2.07 16.12
C ALA A 111 8.57 1.94 15.32
N PHE A 112 8.15 0.70 15.02
CA PHE A 112 6.88 0.42 14.35
C PHE A 112 5.69 0.78 15.26
N GLU A 113 5.69 0.35 16.51
CA GLU A 113 4.63 0.61 17.49
C GLU A 113 4.36 2.11 17.70
N VAL A 114 5.43 2.91 17.80
CA VAL A 114 5.30 4.38 17.97
C VAL A 114 5.31 5.15 16.66
N SER A 115 5.35 4.44 15.53
CA SER A 115 5.41 5.03 14.18
C SER A 115 6.56 6.02 14.00
N CYS A 116 7.76 5.68 14.47
CA CYS A 116 8.95 6.53 14.49
C CYS A 116 9.45 6.84 13.07
N VAL A 117 9.25 8.08 12.62
CA VAL A 117 9.69 8.50 11.27
C VAL A 117 11.21 8.50 11.15
N PRO A 118 12.01 9.09 12.06
CA PRO A 118 13.47 9.09 11.96
C PRO A 118 14.10 7.71 11.85
N TYR A 119 13.58 6.72 12.60
CA TYR A 119 14.02 5.33 12.47
C TYR A 119 13.87 4.82 11.04
N TYR A 120 12.69 4.99 10.45
CA TYR A 120 12.38 4.50 9.10
C TYR A 120 13.06 5.29 7.99
N GLN A 121 13.40 6.54 8.25
CA GLN A 121 14.25 7.33 7.35
C GLN A 121 15.67 6.77 7.30
N GLU A 122 16.26 6.46 8.46
CA GLU A 122 17.58 5.82 8.52
C GLU A 122 17.55 4.42 7.91
N LEU A 123 16.50 3.64 8.18
CA LEU A 123 16.33 2.31 7.57
C LEU A 123 16.31 2.39 6.04
N ALA A 124 15.56 3.35 5.47
CA ALA A 124 15.50 3.58 4.03
C ALA A 124 16.86 4.01 3.45
N ARG A 125 17.64 4.84 4.17
CA ARG A 125 19.02 5.19 3.77
C ARG A 125 19.93 3.98 3.73
N ARG A 126 19.83 3.05 4.69
CA ARG A 126 20.60 1.80 4.72
C ARG A 126 20.22 0.84 3.59
N ILE A 127 18.95 0.75 3.24
CA ILE A 127 18.48 -0.03 2.08
C ILE A 127 19.04 0.57 0.79
N GLY A 128 19.01 1.89 0.68
CA GLY A 128 19.47 2.63 -0.49
C GLY A 128 18.49 2.63 -1.67
N PRO A 129 18.68 3.56 -2.64
CA PRO A 129 17.69 3.80 -3.69
C PRO A 129 17.55 2.63 -4.68
N THR A 130 18.63 1.95 -5.00
CA THR A 130 18.63 0.85 -5.98
C THR A 130 17.80 -0.33 -5.48
N GLU A 131 18.06 -0.81 -4.27
CA GLU A 131 17.31 -1.93 -3.68
C GLU A 131 15.87 -1.53 -3.39
N MET A 132 15.65 -0.33 -2.86
CA MET A 132 14.31 0.18 -2.62
C MET A 132 13.47 0.18 -3.91
N GLN A 133 14.01 0.73 -5.01
CA GLN A 133 13.30 0.75 -6.29
C GLN A 133 13.04 -0.66 -6.82
N ARG A 134 14.03 -1.55 -6.75
CA ARG A 134 13.90 -2.93 -7.19
C ARG A 134 12.73 -3.64 -6.50
N TRP A 135 12.60 -3.49 -5.18
CA TRP A 135 11.53 -4.11 -4.42
C TRP A 135 10.17 -3.47 -4.68
N ILE A 136 10.10 -2.13 -4.75
CA ILE A 136 8.87 -1.40 -5.10
C ILE A 136 8.35 -1.82 -6.48
N ASP A 137 9.24 -2.03 -7.45
CA ASP A 137 8.86 -2.52 -8.79
C ASP A 137 8.39 -3.97 -8.74
N THR A 138 9.07 -4.82 -7.96
CA THR A 138 8.76 -6.25 -7.82
C THR A 138 7.36 -6.45 -7.25
N ILE A 139 7.02 -5.76 -6.16
CA ILE A 139 5.70 -5.85 -5.52
C ILE A 139 4.65 -4.95 -6.17
N ARG A 140 5.03 -4.17 -7.19
CA ARG A 140 4.16 -3.23 -7.91
C ARG A 140 3.48 -2.21 -6.99
N TYR A 141 4.22 -1.68 -6.02
CA TYR A 141 3.67 -0.76 -5.01
C TYR A 141 3.24 0.58 -5.62
N GLY A 142 1.95 0.83 -5.67
CA GLY A 142 1.33 2.07 -6.11
C GLY A 142 1.86 2.61 -7.45
N ASN A 143 2.25 3.89 -7.48
CA ASN A 143 2.82 4.54 -8.67
C ASN A 143 4.31 4.23 -8.90
N LYS A 144 4.97 3.47 -8.04
CA LYS A 144 6.38 3.02 -8.11
C LYS A 144 7.43 4.15 -8.11
N ARG A 145 7.10 5.34 -7.67
CA ARG A 145 7.99 6.51 -7.72
C ARG A 145 8.71 6.72 -6.39
N ILE A 146 10.05 6.67 -6.40
CA ILE A 146 10.91 7.00 -5.25
C ILE A 146 11.74 8.28 -5.50
N GLY A 147 11.27 9.22 -6.32
CA GLY A 147 12.01 10.42 -6.67
C GLY A 147 12.32 11.33 -5.47
N GLY A 148 13.43 12.08 -5.56
CA GLY A 148 13.93 12.94 -4.50
C GLY A 148 14.79 12.19 -3.47
N ALA A 149 14.72 12.62 -2.21
CA ALA A 149 15.47 11.98 -1.14
C ALA A 149 14.87 10.63 -0.77
N ILE A 150 15.72 9.61 -0.67
CA ILE A 150 15.34 8.21 -0.38
C ILE A 150 14.57 8.04 0.94
N ASP A 151 14.69 8.99 1.83
CA ASP A 151 14.08 9.00 3.17
C ASP A 151 12.83 9.91 3.27
N GLN A 152 12.29 10.40 2.12
CA GLN A 152 11.17 11.34 2.09
C GLN A 152 10.03 10.95 1.14
N PHE A 153 10.28 10.12 0.13
CA PHE A 153 9.38 9.90 -1.01
C PHE A 153 7.97 9.39 -0.63
N TRP A 154 7.82 8.74 0.53
CA TRP A 154 6.53 8.25 1.04
C TRP A 154 5.80 9.29 1.93
N LEU A 155 6.43 10.44 2.20
CA LEU A 155 5.92 11.52 3.06
C LEU A 155 5.54 12.79 2.26
N ASN A 156 5.99 12.91 1.01
CA ASN A 156 5.90 14.14 0.20
C ASN A 156 5.09 13.97 -1.10
N ASP A 157 4.15 13.03 -1.13
CA ASP A 157 3.29 12.71 -2.29
C ASP A 157 4.02 12.20 -3.56
N THR A 158 5.34 12.00 -3.54
CA THR A 158 6.04 11.38 -4.68
C THR A 158 5.59 9.95 -4.90
N MET A 159 5.58 9.15 -3.83
CA MET A 159 4.97 7.83 -3.79
C MET A 159 3.49 7.95 -3.46
N GLN A 160 2.67 7.29 -4.25
CA GLN A 160 1.22 7.26 -4.04
C GLN A 160 0.69 5.84 -4.26
N ILE A 161 -0.25 5.43 -3.44
CA ILE A 161 -0.93 4.14 -3.51
C ILE A 161 -2.40 4.32 -3.14
N SER A 162 -3.28 3.53 -3.74
CA SER A 162 -4.70 3.54 -3.38
C SER A 162 -5.01 2.59 -2.23
N PRO A 163 -6.12 2.79 -1.50
CA PRO A 163 -6.63 1.82 -0.54
C PRO A 163 -6.78 0.42 -1.14
N ASP A 164 -7.37 0.30 -2.33
CA ASP A 164 -7.54 -0.96 -3.06
C ASP A 164 -6.18 -1.65 -3.34
N GLU A 165 -5.20 -0.90 -3.82
CA GLU A 165 -3.84 -1.44 -4.02
C GLU A 165 -3.20 -1.87 -2.70
N GLN A 166 -3.43 -1.17 -1.58
CA GLN A 166 -2.87 -1.55 -0.28
C GLN A 166 -3.53 -2.83 0.27
N VAL A 167 -4.84 -2.95 0.16
CA VAL A 167 -5.57 -4.17 0.57
C VAL A 167 -5.12 -5.36 -0.27
N GLY A 168 -4.92 -5.17 -1.57
CA GLY A 168 -4.44 -6.24 -2.46
C GLY A 168 -3.00 -6.69 -2.20
N LEU A 169 -2.20 -5.94 -1.43
CA LEU A 169 -0.82 -6.29 -1.05
C LEU A 169 -0.74 -7.05 0.28
N MET A 170 -1.79 -7.01 1.12
CA MET A 170 -1.82 -7.60 2.46
C MET A 170 -2.46 -8.99 2.47
#